data_5b0d7b983cbb96bb29706ff0b1e554d2
#
_entry.id   5b0d7b983cbb96bb29706ff0b1e554d2
#
_cell.length_a   1.000
_cell.length_b   1.000
_cell.length_c   1.000
_cell.angle_alpha   90.00
_cell.angle_beta   90.00
_cell.angle_gamma   90.00
#
_symmetry.space_group_name_H-M   'P 1'
#
loop_
_entity.id
_entity.type
_entity.pdbx_description
1 polymer ?
#
loop_
_entity_poly.entity_id
_entity_poly.type
_entity_poly.pdbx_seq_one_letter_code
_entity_poly.pdbx_strand_id
1 'polypeptide(L)'
;MCRAGEFVCRKRYYPLSKKRIARAAQEGIVHIESESSFDVVVVGGGIAGCCAAIEAARAGASVCLASVSGVFSGSSFYPGTWGLGLVGPRDASDIDDMVETILHVGRGAANAALVDSFVRGIPEAIAALEAMGVSLKRPANPDEPQYIPCFDHSLRMWRGLERDSMERGFGRALCEGGAVRFDGCELLDIAMDGECARGALFFDRSVKRFRAVSCGAIVLAGGGVAGLYKRSLSASGNSATVQAIAARCGARLVNLEFMQVMPGLVAPRRNIVFNEKAFRFARAWDASGEPIARDVLEARSEHGPFSCERAGAPLDFAMEACGDEGMEIACDVGDGSPEFVRTFSGWLERECGVSASAPVRIAPYAHASNGGIAIDEHGSCGVPGLFAAGECTGGMHGADRIGGLASANALVFGRRAGVAAAKFARGFVGECAGGGANARSETSGFASVDTLASGCGLDVGSCRDSDAEGIATKSDSRNGRCAGGSRFRSRCGSVSFEVEERAYPASGAALRELRETMSTHCMISRDADGLKAAANAISALQERVGEAAYAPVASFGSESEPASELMSASGLAPSSSPCSDAASIAATMRIRLQLETASATVAAMLARKESCGSHYRSDAVQ
;
A
#
# COMPACT_ATOMS: atom_id res chain seq x y z
N MET A 1 -19.87 -24.99 -1.67
CA MET A 1 -18.39 -24.97 -1.75
C MET A 1 -18.00 -24.59 -3.18
N CYS A 2 -18.00 -23.30 -3.50
CA CYS A 2 -17.55 -22.80 -4.80
C CYS A 2 -16.09 -22.32 -4.65
N ARG A 3 -15.18 -22.95 -5.39
CA ARG A 3 -13.78 -22.52 -5.46
C ARG A 3 -13.72 -21.21 -6.23
N ALA A 4 -13.17 -20.18 -5.59
CA ALA A 4 -12.84 -18.91 -6.23
C ALA A 4 -11.88 -19.15 -7.41
N GLY A 5 -12.16 -18.54 -8.57
CA GLY A 5 -11.36 -18.70 -9.78
C GLY A 5 -9.93 -18.15 -9.59
N GLU A 6 -8.97 -19.03 -9.74
CA GLU A 6 -7.54 -18.70 -9.75
C GLU A 6 -7.15 -18.20 -11.14
N PHE A 7 -6.75 -16.93 -11.26
CA PHE A 7 -6.09 -16.42 -12.45
C PHE A 7 -4.56 -16.61 -12.33
N VAL A 8 -4.01 -17.58 -13.06
CA VAL A 8 -2.57 -17.77 -13.19
C VAL A 8 -2.16 -17.43 -14.62
N CYS A 9 -1.51 -16.30 -14.81
CA CYS A 9 -0.90 -15.96 -16.10
C CYS A 9 0.53 -16.55 -16.17
N ARG A 10 0.70 -17.67 -16.86
CA ARG A 10 2.03 -18.28 -17.09
C ARG A 10 2.62 -17.78 -18.40
N LYS A 11 3.58 -16.84 -18.34
CA LYS A 11 4.52 -16.57 -19.45
C LYS A 11 5.92 -17.04 -19.05
N ARG A 12 6.57 -17.87 -19.90
CA ARG A 12 7.93 -18.38 -19.71
C ARG A 12 8.94 -17.34 -20.15
N TYR A 13 9.94 -17.06 -19.33
CA TYR A 13 11.10 -16.22 -19.66
C TYR A 13 12.24 -17.04 -20.26
N TYR A 14 12.93 -16.49 -21.26
CA TYR A 14 14.12 -17.06 -21.88
C TYR A 14 15.26 -16.04 -21.93
N PRO A 15 16.53 -16.43 -21.70
CA PRO A 15 17.68 -15.50 -21.78
C PRO A 15 17.99 -15.09 -23.24
N LEU A 16 18.41 -13.85 -23.41
CA LEU A 16 18.66 -13.24 -24.73
C LEU A 16 20.02 -13.60 -25.31
N SER A 17 20.04 -13.82 -26.64
CA SER A 17 21.27 -13.99 -27.43
C SER A 17 21.77 -12.64 -28.00
N LYS A 18 23.10 -12.52 -28.26
CA LYS A 18 23.75 -11.33 -28.84
C LYS A 18 23.06 -10.78 -30.11
N LYS A 19 22.33 -11.61 -30.87
CA LYS A 19 21.52 -11.19 -32.04
C LYS A 19 20.28 -10.35 -31.66
N ARG A 20 19.75 -10.47 -30.44
CA ARG A 20 18.60 -9.68 -29.97
C ARG A 20 19.02 -8.27 -29.55
N ILE A 21 20.23 -8.10 -29.01
CA ILE A 21 20.78 -6.77 -28.63
C ILE A 21 20.95 -5.87 -29.88
N ALA A 22 21.43 -6.44 -31.00
CA ALA A 22 21.56 -5.70 -32.26
C ALA A 22 20.20 -5.32 -32.88
N ARG A 23 19.16 -6.10 -32.62
CA ARG A 23 17.79 -5.81 -33.08
C ARG A 23 17.10 -4.72 -32.22
N ALA A 24 17.40 -4.69 -30.92
CA ALA A 24 16.88 -3.71 -29.99
C ALA A 24 17.26 -2.26 -30.37
N ALA A 25 18.49 -2.04 -30.85
CA ALA A 25 18.95 -0.74 -31.31
C ALA A 25 18.21 -0.21 -32.57
N GLN A 26 17.52 -1.07 -33.29
CA GLN A 26 16.65 -0.70 -34.43
C GLN A 26 15.17 -0.47 -34.04
N GLU A 27 14.77 -0.91 -32.84
CA GLU A 27 13.37 -0.91 -32.40
C GLU A 27 13.06 0.17 -31.34
N GLY A 28 13.97 1.11 -31.06
CA GLY A 28 13.75 2.19 -30.06
C GLY A 28 13.68 1.66 -28.63
N ILE A 29 14.64 0.80 -28.25
CA ILE A 29 14.76 0.20 -26.91
C ILE A 29 15.94 0.83 -26.17
N VAL A 30 15.70 1.37 -24.97
CA VAL A 30 16.74 1.88 -24.07
C VAL A 30 17.17 0.81 -23.09
N HIS A 31 18.47 0.53 -23.02
CA HIS A 31 19.07 -0.32 -22.01
C HIS A 31 19.40 0.49 -20.75
N ILE A 32 18.94 0.02 -19.59
CA ILE A 32 19.19 0.65 -18.30
C ILE A 32 19.87 -0.36 -17.39
N GLU A 33 21.14 -0.12 -17.09
CA GLU A 33 21.91 -0.95 -16.18
C GLU A 33 21.73 -0.52 -14.72
N SER A 34 21.89 -1.45 -13.77
CA SER A 34 21.81 -1.15 -12.36
C SER A 34 22.95 -0.25 -11.90
N GLU A 35 22.58 0.90 -11.32
CA GLU A 35 23.52 1.90 -10.78
C GLU A 35 23.93 1.60 -9.34
N SER A 36 23.16 0.75 -8.64
CA SER A 36 23.35 0.44 -7.22
C SER A 36 22.81 -0.95 -6.90
N SER A 37 23.30 -1.50 -5.80
CA SER A 37 22.92 -2.82 -5.32
C SER A 37 22.67 -2.80 -3.81
N PHE A 38 21.60 -3.48 -3.36
CA PHE A 38 21.21 -3.61 -1.96
C PHE A 38 20.82 -5.05 -1.65
N ASP A 39 20.89 -5.46 -0.38
CA ASP A 39 20.33 -6.75 0.02
C ASP A 39 18.79 -6.70 -0.09
N VAL A 40 18.17 -5.61 0.37
CA VAL A 40 16.72 -5.46 0.35
C VAL A 40 16.32 -4.12 -0.26
N VAL A 41 15.40 -4.15 -1.23
CA VAL A 41 14.71 -2.98 -1.75
C VAL A 41 13.28 -2.97 -1.19
N VAL A 42 12.91 -1.88 -0.51
CA VAL A 42 11.56 -1.67 0.02
C VAL A 42 10.87 -0.59 -0.81
N VAL A 43 9.65 -0.85 -1.28
CA VAL A 43 8.86 0.03 -2.14
C VAL A 43 7.66 0.57 -1.40
N GLY A 44 7.67 1.84 -1.05
CA GLY A 44 6.60 2.55 -0.35
C GLY A 44 7.05 3.18 0.98
N GLY A 45 6.78 4.47 1.15
CA GLY A 45 7.19 5.29 2.30
C GLY A 45 6.14 5.43 3.41
N GLY A 46 5.10 4.57 3.44
CA GLY A 46 4.10 4.48 4.51
C GLY A 46 4.58 3.68 5.73
N ILE A 47 3.71 3.43 6.71
CA ILE A 47 4.04 2.66 7.92
C ILE A 47 4.66 1.30 7.57
N ALA A 48 4.03 0.53 6.68
CA ALA A 48 4.49 -0.81 6.32
C ALA A 48 5.91 -0.81 5.75
N GLY A 49 6.19 0.09 4.81
CA GLY A 49 7.52 0.19 4.20
C GLY A 49 8.58 0.71 5.18
N CYS A 50 8.25 1.69 6.01
CA CYS A 50 9.17 2.15 7.07
C CYS A 50 9.52 1.00 8.03
N CYS A 51 8.52 0.25 8.51
CA CYS A 51 8.74 -0.92 9.36
C CYS A 51 9.61 -1.98 8.67
N ALA A 52 9.31 -2.30 7.40
CA ALA A 52 10.08 -3.29 6.64
C ALA A 52 11.54 -2.86 6.48
N ALA A 53 11.79 -1.59 6.14
CA ALA A 53 13.15 -1.08 5.99
C ALA A 53 13.93 -1.07 7.30
N ILE A 54 13.29 -0.66 8.41
CA ILE A 54 13.90 -0.65 9.74
C ILE A 54 14.28 -2.07 10.19
N GLU A 55 13.35 -3.02 10.07
CA GLU A 55 13.59 -4.40 10.52
C GLU A 55 14.59 -5.14 9.61
N ALA A 56 14.58 -4.88 8.31
CA ALA A 56 15.59 -5.42 7.41
C ALA A 56 17.00 -4.88 7.76
N ALA A 57 17.11 -3.58 8.04
CA ALA A 57 18.37 -2.97 8.47
C ALA A 57 18.85 -3.50 9.83
N ARG A 58 17.95 -3.67 10.79
CA ARG A 58 18.25 -4.31 12.10
C ARG A 58 18.72 -5.75 11.94
N ALA A 59 18.21 -6.47 10.96
CA ALA A 59 18.68 -7.81 10.59
C ALA A 59 20.03 -7.79 9.86
N GLY A 60 20.66 -6.62 9.66
CA GLY A 60 22.00 -6.43 9.08
C GLY A 60 22.02 -6.39 7.55
N ALA A 61 20.88 -6.18 6.90
CA ALA A 61 20.80 -5.99 5.45
C ALA A 61 21.12 -4.54 5.06
N SER A 62 21.77 -4.35 3.92
CA SER A 62 21.81 -3.07 3.24
C SER A 62 20.45 -2.80 2.59
N VAL A 63 19.84 -1.64 2.90
CA VAL A 63 18.44 -1.35 2.54
C VAL A 63 18.32 -0.10 1.69
N CYS A 64 17.56 -0.20 0.59
CA CYS A 64 17.01 0.93 -0.15
C CYS A 64 15.52 1.05 0.14
N LEU A 65 15.05 2.23 0.61
CA LEU A 65 13.64 2.57 0.76
C LEU A 65 13.24 3.56 -0.34
N ALA A 66 12.51 3.08 -1.34
CA ALA A 66 12.03 3.88 -2.46
C ALA A 66 10.57 4.28 -2.27
N SER A 67 10.24 5.54 -2.57
CA SER A 67 8.86 6.04 -2.47
C SER A 67 8.56 7.06 -3.55
N VAL A 68 7.38 6.94 -4.17
CA VAL A 68 6.92 7.82 -5.26
C VAL A 68 6.72 9.28 -4.82
N SER A 69 6.35 9.51 -3.56
CA SER A 69 6.11 10.85 -3.00
C SER A 69 7.13 11.24 -1.92
N GLY A 70 8.01 10.32 -1.53
CA GLY A 70 8.93 10.45 -0.41
C GLY A 70 8.52 9.61 0.79
N VAL A 71 9.44 9.45 1.74
CA VAL A 71 9.19 8.75 3.01
C VAL A 71 8.25 9.58 3.87
N PHE A 72 7.43 8.96 4.69
CA PHE A 72 6.32 9.55 5.46
C PHE A 72 5.20 10.09 4.58
N SER A 73 4.85 9.33 3.56
CA SER A 73 3.74 9.60 2.65
C SER A 73 2.73 8.44 2.64
N GLY A 74 1.82 8.44 1.68
CA GLY A 74 0.79 7.42 1.58
C GLY A 74 -0.39 7.66 2.54
N SER A 75 -1.29 6.69 2.62
CA SER A 75 -2.51 6.79 3.44
C SER A 75 -2.22 6.90 4.94
N SER A 76 -1.09 6.36 5.42
CA SER A 76 -0.65 6.48 6.82
C SER A 76 -0.35 7.91 7.26
N PHE A 77 -0.04 8.79 6.31
CA PHE A 77 0.29 10.20 6.53
C PHE A 77 -0.62 11.13 5.73
N TYR A 78 -1.82 10.65 5.41
CA TYR A 78 -2.77 11.37 4.56
C TYR A 78 -3.29 12.64 5.25
N PRO A 79 -3.13 13.82 4.62
CA PRO A 79 -3.49 15.08 5.25
C PRO A 79 -5.01 15.32 5.34
N GLY A 80 -5.84 14.52 4.67
CA GLY A 80 -7.30 14.60 4.71
C GLY A 80 -7.93 13.77 5.84
N THR A 81 -7.13 13.20 6.76
CA THR A 81 -7.64 12.50 7.92
C THR A 81 -7.41 13.29 9.21
N TRP A 82 -8.43 13.31 10.05
CA TRP A 82 -8.40 13.96 11.37
C TRP A 82 -7.78 13.07 12.47
N GLY A 83 -7.53 11.78 12.16
CA GLY A 83 -6.88 10.85 13.05
C GLY A 83 -6.59 9.51 12.37
N LEU A 84 -5.64 8.78 12.92
CA LEU A 84 -5.30 7.43 12.51
C LEU A 84 -5.36 6.51 13.74
N GLY A 85 -6.30 5.57 13.74
CA GLY A 85 -6.47 4.60 14.81
C GLY A 85 -5.63 3.35 14.60
N LEU A 86 -5.19 2.77 15.70
CA LEU A 86 -4.59 1.45 15.80
C LEU A 86 -5.37 0.65 16.83
N VAL A 87 -5.82 -0.53 16.46
CA VAL A 87 -6.63 -1.41 17.30
C VAL A 87 -5.94 -2.77 17.40
N GLY A 88 -6.03 -3.36 18.59
CA GLY A 88 -5.52 -4.69 18.87
C GLY A 88 -6.27 -5.34 20.03
N PRO A 89 -5.96 -6.59 20.38
CA PRO A 89 -6.55 -7.25 21.51
C PRO A 89 -6.23 -6.50 22.80
N ARG A 90 -7.19 -6.46 23.74
CA ARG A 90 -7.05 -5.77 25.02
C ARG A 90 -5.97 -6.44 25.89
N ASP A 91 -5.97 -7.75 25.88
CA ASP A 91 -5.02 -8.62 26.55
C ASP A 91 -5.01 -10.02 25.90
N ALA A 92 -4.30 -10.98 26.48
CA ALA A 92 -4.18 -12.32 25.92
C ALA A 92 -5.51 -13.09 25.86
N SER A 93 -6.47 -12.80 26.73
CA SER A 93 -7.79 -13.46 26.75
C SER A 93 -8.72 -12.94 25.64
N ASP A 94 -8.44 -11.77 25.09
CA ASP A 94 -9.21 -11.11 24.03
C ASP A 94 -8.80 -11.55 22.61
N ILE A 95 -7.68 -12.28 22.48
CA ILE A 95 -7.10 -12.64 21.18
C ILE A 95 -8.06 -13.52 20.35
N ASP A 96 -8.57 -14.58 20.96
CA ASP A 96 -9.39 -15.58 20.25
C ASP A 96 -10.73 -14.97 19.83
N ASP A 97 -11.38 -14.16 20.70
CA ASP A 97 -12.60 -13.42 20.35
C ASP A 97 -12.35 -12.42 19.21
N MET A 98 -11.21 -11.74 19.20
CA MET A 98 -10.86 -10.83 18.11
C MET A 98 -10.62 -11.57 16.79
N VAL A 99 -9.99 -12.75 16.82
CA VAL A 99 -9.82 -13.61 15.64
C VAL A 99 -11.18 -14.04 15.10
N GLU A 100 -12.08 -14.54 15.95
CA GLU A 100 -13.43 -14.93 15.56
C GLU A 100 -14.23 -13.77 14.97
N THR A 101 -14.12 -12.59 15.58
CA THR A 101 -14.78 -11.37 15.09
C THR A 101 -14.28 -10.97 13.69
N ILE A 102 -12.97 -11.01 13.45
CA ILE A 102 -12.42 -10.71 12.12
C ILE A 102 -12.90 -11.73 11.09
N LEU A 103 -12.91 -13.02 11.42
CA LEU A 103 -13.40 -14.07 10.52
C LEU A 103 -14.90 -13.93 10.22
N HIS A 104 -15.69 -13.59 11.23
CA HIS A 104 -17.11 -13.32 11.08
C HIS A 104 -17.38 -12.14 10.15
N VAL A 105 -16.71 -11.01 10.39
CA VAL A 105 -16.80 -9.79 9.58
C VAL A 105 -16.23 -10.01 8.16
N GLY A 106 -15.21 -10.85 8.05
CA GLY A 106 -14.58 -11.24 6.78
C GLY A 106 -15.45 -12.13 5.89
N ARG A 107 -16.60 -12.66 6.40
CA ARG A 107 -17.61 -13.40 5.63
C ARG A 107 -17.05 -14.56 4.81
N GLY A 108 -16.13 -15.34 5.38
CA GLY A 108 -15.50 -16.48 4.72
C GLY A 108 -14.45 -16.12 3.64
N ALA A 109 -14.20 -14.83 3.41
CA ALA A 109 -13.18 -14.36 2.49
C ALA A 109 -11.81 -14.12 3.16
N ALA A 110 -11.73 -14.12 4.49
CA ALA A 110 -10.51 -14.03 5.25
C ALA A 110 -9.83 -15.41 5.42
N ASN A 111 -8.49 -15.45 5.40
CA ASN A 111 -7.70 -16.64 5.66
C ASN A 111 -7.50 -16.79 7.19
N ALA A 112 -8.05 -17.84 7.78
CA ALA A 112 -8.07 -18.02 9.23
C ALA A 112 -6.65 -18.10 9.84
N ALA A 113 -5.72 -18.82 9.22
CA ALA A 113 -4.34 -18.92 9.71
C ALA A 113 -3.62 -17.57 9.67
N LEU A 114 -3.84 -16.79 8.60
CA LEU A 114 -3.27 -15.45 8.47
C LEU A 114 -3.88 -14.48 9.49
N VAL A 115 -5.18 -14.58 9.76
CA VAL A 115 -5.88 -13.77 10.78
C VAL A 115 -5.35 -14.07 12.17
N ASP A 116 -5.24 -15.34 12.56
CA ASP A 116 -4.69 -15.75 13.86
C ASP A 116 -3.27 -15.21 14.05
N SER A 117 -2.41 -15.46 13.09
CA SER A 117 -1.03 -14.97 13.10
C SER A 117 -0.96 -13.43 13.15
N PHE A 118 -1.86 -12.74 12.45
CA PHE A 118 -1.96 -11.28 12.45
C PHE A 118 -2.31 -10.74 13.84
N VAL A 119 -3.41 -11.22 14.44
CA VAL A 119 -3.91 -10.72 15.74
C VAL A 119 -2.87 -10.94 16.83
N ARG A 120 -2.26 -12.14 16.90
CA ARG A 120 -1.20 -12.45 17.87
C ARG A 120 0.05 -11.60 17.70
N GLY A 121 0.31 -11.07 16.50
CA GLY A 121 1.44 -10.18 16.22
C GLY A 121 1.22 -8.72 16.63
N ILE A 122 -0.01 -8.28 16.89
CA ILE A 122 -0.31 -6.86 17.17
C ILE A 122 0.35 -6.34 18.45
N PRO A 123 0.29 -7.04 19.60
CA PRO A 123 0.92 -6.54 20.82
C PRO A 123 2.42 -6.30 20.69
N GLU A 124 3.14 -7.21 20.04
CA GLU A 124 4.58 -7.07 19.78
C GLU A 124 4.87 -5.89 18.84
N ALA A 125 4.06 -5.70 17.79
CA ALA A 125 4.22 -4.60 16.85
C ALA A 125 4.02 -3.24 17.53
N ILE A 126 3.09 -3.13 18.48
CA ILE A 126 2.87 -1.93 19.29
C ILE A 126 4.07 -1.67 20.22
N ALA A 127 4.53 -2.69 20.93
CA ALA A 127 5.70 -2.57 21.82
C ALA A 127 6.94 -2.10 21.04
N ALA A 128 7.16 -2.64 19.84
CA ALA A 128 8.26 -2.22 18.99
C ALA A 128 8.13 -0.76 18.52
N LEU A 129 6.91 -0.30 18.27
CA LEU A 129 6.65 1.11 17.89
C LEU A 129 6.96 2.06 19.06
N GLU A 130 6.51 1.71 20.27
CA GLU A 130 6.82 2.45 21.51
C GLU A 130 8.33 2.45 21.80
N ALA A 131 9.01 1.32 21.60
CA ALA A 131 10.46 1.20 21.75
C ALA A 131 11.27 2.09 20.78
N MET A 132 10.70 2.44 19.63
CA MET A 132 11.26 3.44 18.70
C MET A 132 11.01 4.90 19.16
N GLY A 133 10.38 5.09 20.32
CA GLY A 133 10.03 6.41 20.87
C GLY A 133 8.83 7.07 20.18
N VAL A 134 7.96 6.27 19.55
CA VAL A 134 6.70 6.78 19.03
C VAL A 134 5.68 6.85 20.16
N SER A 135 5.17 8.06 20.41
CA SER A 135 4.10 8.28 21.38
C SER A 135 2.76 7.86 20.78
N LEU A 136 2.01 7.07 21.51
CA LEU A 136 0.68 6.62 21.14
C LEU A 136 -0.37 7.32 22.00
N LYS A 137 -1.29 8.05 21.37
CA LYS A 137 -2.41 8.68 22.09
C LYS A 137 -3.30 7.57 22.68
N ARG A 138 -3.69 7.73 23.94
CA ARG A 138 -4.64 6.85 24.64
C ARG A 138 -5.98 7.55 24.75
N PRO A 139 -7.12 6.81 24.79
CA PRO A 139 -8.42 7.40 25.07
C PRO A 139 -8.44 8.04 26.46
N ALA A 140 -9.17 9.14 26.61
CA ALA A 140 -9.39 9.77 27.92
C ALA A 140 -10.20 8.83 28.83
N ASN A 141 -11.22 8.16 28.29
CA ASN A 141 -11.97 7.10 28.93
C ASN A 141 -12.04 5.88 28.00
N PRO A 142 -11.25 4.80 28.25
CA PRO A 142 -11.18 3.65 27.35
C PRO A 142 -12.48 2.80 27.35
N ASP A 143 -13.36 2.98 28.32
CA ASP A 143 -14.59 2.21 28.45
C ASP A 143 -15.79 2.85 27.71
N GLU A 144 -15.59 3.98 27.08
CA GLU A 144 -16.65 4.61 26.28
C GLU A 144 -17.00 3.80 25.02
N PRO A 145 -18.29 3.61 24.71
CA PRO A 145 -18.74 2.84 23.54
C PRO A 145 -18.22 3.35 22.20
N GLN A 146 -17.82 4.64 22.10
CA GLN A 146 -17.22 5.20 20.88
C GLN A 146 -15.91 4.51 20.49
N TYR A 147 -15.22 3.83 21.43
CA TYR A 147 -13.98 3.09 21.18
C TYR A 147 -14.20 1.64 20.78
N ILE A 148 -15.46 1.17 20.71
CA ILE A 148 -15.78 -0.07 19.99
C ILE A 148 -15.44 0.17 18.52
N PRO A 149 -14.52 -0.62 17.92
CA PRO A 149 -14.14 -0.43 16.52
C PRO A 149 -15.33 -0.65 15.59
N CYS A 150 -15.31 0.01 14.44
CA CYS A 150 -16.30 -0.25 13.39
C CYS A 150 -16.33 -1.73 13.05
N PHE A 151 -17.52 -2.31 12.93
CA PHE A 151 -17.79 -3.74 12.69
C PHE A 151 -17.46 -4.68 13.85
N ASP A 152 -16.94 -4.19 14.97
CA ASP A 152 -16.72 -4.98 16.18
C ASP A 152 -17.95 -4.92 17.13
N HIS A 153 -17.98 -5.81 18.09
CA HIS A 153 -19.00 -5.88 19.15
C HIS A 153 -18.42 -5.62 20.55
N SER A 154 -17.08 -5.55 20.65
CA SER A 154 -16.35 -5.42 21.90
C SER A 154 -15.41 -4.22 21.93
N LEU A 155 -15.20 -3.69 23.13
CA LEU A 155 -14.12 -2.74 23.37
C LEU A 155 -12.78 -3.45 23.19
N ARG A 156 -11.92 -2.88 22.35
CA ARG A 156 -10.55 -3.36 22.12
C ARG A 156 -9.54 -2.36 22.67
N MET A 157 -8.28 -2.74 22.69
CA MET A 157 -7.21 -1.78 22.93
C MET A 157 -7.13 -0.83 21.73
N TRP A 158 -7.41 0.45 21.98
CA TRP A 158 -7.29 1.51 20.98
C TRP A 158 -6.09 2.42 21.28
N ARG A 159 -5.39 2.83 20.22
CA ARG A 159 -4.31 3.82 20.26
C ARG A 159 -4.46 4.77 19.08
N GLY A 160 -4.19 6.07 19.29
CA GLY A 160 -4.06 7.05 18.22
C GLY A 160 -2.61 7.18 17.80
N LEU A 161 -2.37 7.09 16.49
CA LEU A 161 -1.07 7.29 15.88
C LEU A 161 -0.90 8.77 15.55
N GLU A 162 0.11 9.41 16.13
CA GLU A 162 0.42 10.81 15.90
C GLU A 162 1.49 10.94 14.82
N ARG A 163 1.17 11.69 13.75
CA ARG A 163 2.02 11.85 12.58
C ARG A 163 3.44 12.28 12.93
N ASP A 164 3.58 13.38 13.65
CA ASP A 164 4.89 13.95 14.00
C ASP A 164 5.73 13.00 14.86
N SER A 165 5.08 12.26 15.75
CA SER A 165 5.74 11.27 16.59
C SER A 165 6.25 10.09 15.76
N MET A 166 5.44 9.59 14.82
CA MET A 166 5.85 8.54 13.87
C MET A 166 7.02 9.00 12.99
N GLU A 167 6.93 10.21 12.43
CA GLU A 167 8.00 10.76 11.58
C GLU A 167 9.33 10.85 12.32
N ARG A 168 9.32 11.30 13.58
CA ARG A 168 10.52 11.35 14.42
C ARG A 168 11.06 9.96 14.76
N GLY A 169 10.20 9.03 15.21
CA GLY A 169 10.58 7.68 15.62
C GLY A 169 11.14 6.87 14.45
N PHE A 170 10.39 6.78 13.35
CA PHE A 170 10.84 6.08 12.14
C PHE A 170 12.04 6.75 11.50
N GLY A 171 12.07 8.11 11.43
CA GLY A 171 13.18 8.85 10.85
C GLY A 171 14.50 8.55 11.54
N ARG A 172 14.49 8.51 12.89
CA ARG A 172 15.65 8.12 13.71
C ARG A 172 16.07 6.68 13.41
N ALA A 173 15.14 5.74 13.48
CA ALA A 173 15.44 4.32 13.28
C ALA A 173 15.96 4.01 11.86
N LEU A 174 15.41 4.66 10.82
CA LEU A 174 15.91 4.55 9.44
C LEU A 174 17.32 5.11 9.29
N CYS A 175 17.62 6.24 9.95
CA CYS A 175 18.95 6.84 9.93
C CYS A 175 19.99 5.97 10.66
N GLU A 176 19.66 5.48 11.84
CA GLU A 176 20.50 4.58 12.64
C GLU A 176 20.77 3.26 11.90
N GLY A 177 19.77 2.73 11.17
CA GLY A 177 19.91 1.53 10.34
C GLY A 177 20.66 1.78 9.01
N GLY A 178 21.03 3.00 8.69
CA GLY A 178 21.73 3.34 7.45
C GLY A 178 20.92 3.11 6.18
N ALA A 179 19.58 3.11 6.27
CA ALA A 179 18.70 2.92 5.11
C ALA A 179 18.87 4.07 4.10
N VAL A 180 19.14 3.73 2.85
CA VAL A 180 19.25 4.69 1.74
C VAL A 180 17.86 5.02 1.24
N ARG A 181 17.52 6.32 1.14
CA ARG A 181 16.20 6.77 0.68
C ARG A 181 16.23 7.20 -0.78
N PHE A 182 15.28 6.69 -1.55
CA PHE A 182 15.00 7.10 -2.93
C PHE A 182 13.62 7.78 -2.96
N ASP A 183 13.62 9.06 -2.57
CA ASP A 183 12.41 9.88 -2.59
C ASP A 183 12.08 10.32 -4.03
N GLY A 184 10.80 10.32 -4.40
CA GLY A 184 10.34 10.63 -5.75
C GLY A 184 10.51 9.48 -6.75
N CYS A 185 10.91 8.28 -6.30
CA CYS A 185 11.15 7.11 -7.14
C CYS A 185 9.94 6.19 -7.18
N GLU A 186 9.36 6.01 -8.35
CA GLU A 186 8.21 5.16 -8.63
C GLU A 186 8.65 3.83 -9.20
N LEU A 187 8.24 2.71 -8.58
CA LEU A 187 8.48 1.37 -9.11
C LEU A 187 7.63 1.17 -10.38
N LEU A 188 8.29 0.76 -11.46
CA LEU A 188 7.64 0.46 -12.75
C LEU A 188 7.77 -0.99 -13.16
N ASP A 189 8.80 -1.70 -12.66
CA ASP A 189 8.99 -3.10 -12.99
C ASP A 189 9.95 -3.82 -12.03
N ILE A 190 9.94 -5.16 -12.07
CA ILE A 190 10.83 -6.04 -11.33
C ILE A 190 11.54 -6.99 -12.29
N ALA A 191 12.86 -7.06 -12.17
CA ALA A 191 13.67 -8.02 -12.89
C ALA A 191 13.62 -9.39 -12.22
N MET A 192 13.32 -10.43 -13.01
CA MET A 192 13.25 -11.81 -12.57
C MET A 192 14.42 -12.61 -13.11
N ASP A 193 15.17 -13.30 -12.23
CA ASP A 193 16.15 -14.33 -12.58
C ASP A 193 15.49 -15.70 -12.39
N GLY A 194 15.08 -16.31 -13.49
CA GLY A 194 14.17 -17.45 -13.44
C GLY A 194 12.87 -17.10 -12.74
N GLU A 195 12.61 -17.70 -11.59
CA GLU A 195 11.42 -17.45 -10.76
C GLU A 195 11.70 -16.48 -9.60
N CYS A 196 12.93 -15.96 -9.47
CA CYS A 196 13.37 -15.15 -8.34
C CYS A 196 13.45 -13.66 -8.68
N ALA A 197 12.86 -12.81 -7.83
CA ALA A 197 12.97 -11.35 -7.96
C ALA A 197 14.39 -10.89 -7.59
N ARG A 198 15.07 -10.12 -8.48
CA ARG A 198 16.49 -9.74 -8.35
C ARG A 198 16.80 -8.29 -8.63
N GLY A 199 15.85 -7.51 -9.07
CA GLY A 199 16.08 -6.09 -9.34
C GLY A 199 14.79 -5.33 -9.53
N ALA A 200 14.89 -4.01 -9.41
CA ALA A 200 13.77 -3.09 -9.52
C ALA A 200 14.11 -1.96 -10.50
N LEU A 201 13.15 -1.64 -11.36
CA LEU A 201 13.20 -0.48 -12.25
C LEU A 201 12.33 0.62 -11.67
N PHE A 202 12.95 1.77 -11.42
CA PHE A 202 12.27 2.97 -10.95
C PHE A 202 12.31 4.07 -12.00
N PHE A 203 11.32 4.96 -11.94
CA PHE A 203 11.38 6.27 -12.54
C PHE A 203 11.59 7.31 -11.44
N ASP A 204 12.73 7.98 -11.46
CA ASP A 204 13.05 9.10 -10.55
C ASP A 204 12.41 10.38 -11.12
N ARG A 205 11.36 10.83 -10.46
CA ARG A 205 10.53 11.97 -10.88
C ARG A 205 11.24 13.31 -10.71
N SER A 206 12.23 13.37 -9.80
CA SER A 206 12.99 14.60 -9.51
C SER A 206 13.95 14.96 -10.61
N VAL A 207 14.63 13.96 -11.17
CA VAL A 207 15.60 14.11 -12.28
C VAL A 207 15.07 13.58 -13.61
N LYS A 208 13.83 13.07 -13.63
CA LYS A 208 13.10 12.57 -14.81
C LYS A 208 13.89 11.50 -15.58
N ARG A 209 14.47 10.55 -14.88
CA ARG A 209 15.21 9.44 -15.48
C ARG A 209 14.82 8.10 -14.88
N PHE A 210 15.03 7.03 -15.64
CA PHE A 210 14.96 5.68 -15.13
C PHE A 210 16.17 5.37 -14.25
N ARG A 211 15.96 4.52 -13.26
CA ARG A 211 16.98 4.03 -12.34
C ARG A 211 16.76 2.54 -12.10
N ALA A 212 17.74 1.73 -12.40
CA ALA A 212 17.74 0.30 -12.09
C ALA A 212 18.53 0.02 -10.81
N VAL A 213 18.03 -0.91 -10.01
CA VAL A 213 18.64 -1.33 -8.74
C VAL A 213 18.66 -2.85 -8.69
N SER A 214 19.82 -3.45 -8.46
CA SER A 214 19.90 -4.89 -8.17
C SER A 214 19.70 -5.17 -6.70
N CYS A 215 19.09 -6.30 -6.36
CA CYS A 215 18.82 -6.64 -4.95
C CYS A 215 18.68 -8.15 -4.71
N GLY A 216 18.87 -8.54 -3.45
CA GLY A 216 18.63 -9.90 -2.99
C GLY A 216 17.15 -10.21 -2.75
N ALA A 217 16.37 -9.21 -2.32
CA ALA A 217 14.93 -9.32 -2.10
C ALA A 217 14.22 -7.97 -2.27
N ILE A 218 12.90 -8.01 -2.52
CA ILE A 218 12.04 -6.85 -2.66
C ILE A 218 10.85 -6.96 -1.71
N VAL A 219 10.53 -5.87 -0.99
CA VAL A 219 9.30 -5.76 -0.19
C VAL A 219 8.39 -4.72 -0.82
N LEU A 220 7.21 -5.12 -1.28
CA LEU A 220 6.18 -4.25 -1.82
C LEU A 220 5.28 -3.71 -0.70
N ALA A 221 5.27 -2.40 -0.51
CA ALA A 221 4.45 -1.68 0.47
C ALA A 221 3.79 -0.44 -0.16
N GLY A 222 3.39 -0.54 -1.43
CA GLY A 222 2.93 0.58 -2.28
C GLY A 222 1.50 1.04 -2.02
N GLY A 223 0.79 0.49 -1.04
CA GLY A 223 -0.58 0.87 -0.70
C GLY A 223 -1.66 0.20 -1.56
N GLY A 224 -2.93 0.58 -1.32
CA GLY A 224 -4.10 -0.01 -1.94
C GLY A 224 -4.43 0.51 -3.34
N VAL A 225 -5.64 0.18 -3.82
CA VAL A 225 -6.08 0.48 -5.18
C VAL A 225 -7.08 1.65 -5.27
N ALA A 226 -7.31 2.39 -4.18
CA ALA A 226 -8.24 3.52 -4.18
C ALA A 226 -7.87 4.62 -5.20
N GLY A 227 -6.62 4.71 -5.65
CA GLY A 227 -6.17 5.61 -6.70
C GLY A 227 -6.76 5.36 -8.09
N LEU A 228 -7.44 4.21 -8.30
CA LEU A 228 -8.19 3.89 -9.51
C LEU A 228 -9.53 4.63 -9.59
N TYR A 229 -9.99 5.25 -8.52
CA TYR A 229 -11.27 5.93 -8.43
C TYR A 229 -11.11 7.46 -8.50
N LYS A 230 -12.12 8.14 -9.04
CA LYS A 230 -12.20 9.61 -9.12
C LYS A 230 -12.24 10.25 -7.72
N ARG A 231 -13.00 9.64 -6.81
CA ARG A 231 -13.09 10.01 -5.41
C ARG A 231 -12.34 9.00 -4.56
N SER A 232 -11.24 9.45 -3.96
CA SER A 232 -10.36 8.62 -3.14
C SER A 232 -9.95 9.34 -1.86
N LEU A 233 -10.03 8.66 -0.73
CA LEU A 233 -9.53 9.10 0.58
C LEU A 233 -8.13 8.52 0.86
N SER A 234 -7.35 8.31 -0.18
CA SER A 234 -5.97 7.88 -0.08
C SER A 234 -5.00 8.92 -0.68
N ALA A 235 -3.73 8.80 -0.34
CA ALA A 235 -2.71 9.69 -0.88
C ALA A 235 -2.56 9.52 -2.40
N SER A 236 -2.21 10.61 -3.08
CA SER A 236 -2.02 10.62 -4.55
C SER A 236 -0.92 9.68 -5.05
N GLY A 237 -0.02 9.24 -4.15
CA GLY A 237 1.01 8.23 -4.42
C GLY A 237 0.50 6.79 -4.46
N ASN A 238 -0.72 6.51 -4.02
CA ASN A 238 -1.35 5.18 -4.13
C ASN A 238 -1.81 4.96 -5.57
N SER A 239 -0.87 4.59 -6.44
CA SER A 239 -1.10 4.48 -7.88
C SER A 239 -1.75 3.17 -8.31
N ALA A 240 -1.93 2.20 -7.42
CA ALA A 240 -2.45 0.86 -7.74
C ALA A 240 -1.62 0.09 -8.78
N THR A 241 -0.31 0.26 -8.76
CA THR A 241 0.61 -0.37 -9.74
C THR A 241 1.31 -1.60 -9.20
N VAL A 242 1.55 -1.65 -7.87
CA VAL A 242 2.31 -2.75 -7.26
C VAL A 242 1.57 -4.10 -7.33
N GLN A 243 0.25 -4.09 -7.38
CA GLN A 243 -0.57 -5.29 -7.54
C GLN A 243 -0.34 -5.93 -8.92
N ALA A 244 -0.38 -5.12 -9.99
CA ALA A 244 -0.08 -5.58 -11.35
C ALA A 244 1.37 -6.06 -11.47
N ILE A 245 2.33 -5.34 -10.89
CA ILE A 245 3.75 -5.73 -10.89
C ILE A 245 3.92 -7.10 -10.19
N ALA A 246 3.32 -7.27 -9.01
CA ALA A 246 3.38 -8.54 -8.29
C ALA A 246 2.76 -9.69 -9.08
N ALA A 247 1.59 -9.45 -9.72
CA ALA A 247 0.92 -10.45 -10.56
C ALA A 247 1.77 -10.85 -11.78
N ARG A 248 2.45 -9.89 -12.41
CA ARG A 248 3.41 -10.16 -13.50
C ARG A 248 4.57 -11.04 -13.06
N CYS A 249 5.03 -10.89 -11.81
CA CYS A 249 6.06 -11.75 -11.21
C CYS A 249 5.53 -13.15 -10.85
N GLY A 250 4.21 -13.39 -10.91
CA GLY A 250 3.59 -14.67 -10.58
C GLY A 250 2.92 -14.71 -9.20
N ALA A 251 2.90 -13.60 -8.45
CA ALA A 251 2.17 -13.53 -7.20
C ALA A 251 0.65 -13.58 -7.42
N ARG A 252 -0.06 -14.22 -6.50
CA ARG A 252 -1.52 -14.31 -6.54
C ARG A 252 -2.16 -13.07 -5.95
N LEU A 253 -3.27 -12.61 -6.56
CA LEU A 253 -4.12 -11.56 -6.02
C LEU A 253 -5.40 -12.17 -5.44
N VAL A 254 -5.90 -11.62 -4.32
CA VAL A 254 -7.09 -12.09 -3.61
C VAL A 254 -7.97 -10.93 -3.17
N ASN A 255 -9.28 -11.14 -3.12
CA ASN A 255 -10.27 -10.24 -2.51
C ASN A 255 -10.32 -8.83 -3.13
N LEU A 256 -9.93 -8.66 -4.41
CA LEU A 256 -9.88 -7.34 -5.05
C LEU A 256 -11.24 -6.66 -5.19
N GLU A 257 -12.34 -7.42 -5.13
CA GLU A 257 -13.71 -6.91 -5.16
C GLU A 257 -14.11 -6.12 -3.91
N PHE A 258 -13.39 -6.28 -2.79
CA PHE A 258 -13.70 -5.65 -1.51
C PHE A 258 -12.96 -4.33 -1.33
N MET A 259 -13.56 -3.27 -1.86
CA MET A 259 -13.14 -1.88 -1.63
C MET A 259 -14.02 -1.27 -0.54
N GLN A 260 -13.43 -0.86 0.57
CA GLN A 260 -14.15 -0.10 1.58
C GLN A 260 -14.45 1.31 1.08
N VAL A 261 -15.71 1.69 1.14
CA VAL A 261 -16.21 3.02 0.78
C VAL A 261 -16.60 3.76 2.06
N MET A 262 -16.11 4.99 2.20
CA MET A 262 -16.46 5.87 3.32
C MET A 262 -17.00 7.20 2.82
N PRO A 263 -17.84 7.87 3.63
CA PRO A 263 -18.22 9.24 3.34
C PRO A 263 -16.99 10.16 3.42
N GLY A 264 -16.86 11.03 2.42
CA GLY A 264 -15.84 12.05 2.36
C GLY A 264 -16.41 13.40 1.94
N LEU A 265 -15.78 14.50 2.33
CA LEU A 265 -16.22 15.83 1.97
C LEU A 265 -15.99 16.11 0.48
N VAL A 266 -17.03 16.66 -0.16
CA VAL A 266 -16.98 17.22 -1.52
C VAL A 266 -16.83 18.75 -1.44
N ALA A 267 -17.53 19.38 -0.50
CA ALA A 267 -17.48 20.82 -0.26
C ALA A 267 -17.55 21.12 1.25
N PRO A 268 -16.91 22.20 1.72
CA PRO A 268 -16.19 23.23 0.96
C PRO A 268 -14.79 22.79 0.50
N ARG A 269 -14.24 21.70 1.07
CA ARG A 269 -12.92 21.16 0.72
C ARG A 269 -13.02 19.66 0.46
N ARG A 270 -12.45 19.20 -0.65
CA ARG A 270 -12.53 17.79 -1.09
C ARG A 270 -11.54 16.90 -0.36
N ASN A 271 -11.82 15.59 -0.44
CA ASN A 271 -10.91 14.51 -0.04
C ASN A 271 -10.58 14.54 1.47
N ILE A 272 -11.58 14.82 2.30
CA ILE A 272 -11.48 14.79 3.75
C ILE A 272 -12.37 13.66 4.25
N VAL A 273 -11.83 12.79 5.10
CA VAL A 273 -12.59 11.70 5.72
C VAL A 273 -13.64 12.31 6.65
N PHE A 274 -14.92 12.01 6.38
CA PHE A 274 -16.00 12.40 7.26
C PHE A 274 -16.09 11.42 8.43
N ASN A 275 -16.30 11.93 9.65
CA ASN A 275 -16.46 11.07 10.82
C ASN A 275 -17.89 10.52 10.87
N GLU A 276 -18.06 9.23 10.63
CA GLU A 276 -19.35 8.55 10.62
C GLU A 276 -20.11 8.66 11.95
N LYS A 277 -19.41 8.73 13.08
CA LYS A 277 -20.04 8.94 14.39
C LYS A 277 -20.82 10.24 14.48
N ALA A 278 -20.54 11.22 13.58
CA ALA A 278 -21.26 12.48 13.52
C ALA A 278 -22.68 12.34 12.96
N PHE A 279 -23.00 11.27 12.23
CA PHE A 279 -24.35 11.09 11.64
C PHE A 279 -25.48 11.14 12.68
N ARG A 280 -25.28 10.60 13.89
CA ARG A 280 -26.30 10.68 14.96
C ARG A 280 -26.58 12.10 15.47
N PHE A 281 -25.74 13.05 15.12
CA PHE A 281 -25.89 14.48 15.47
C PHE A 281 -26.17 15.33 14.23
N ALA A 282 -26.52 14.68 13.11
CA ALA A 282 -26.66 15.35 11.84
C ALA A 282 -28.12 15.44 11.37
N ARG A 283 -28.33 16.38 10.44
CA ARG A 283 -29.48 16.45 9.54
C ARG A 283 -28.93 16.36 8.13
N ALA A 284 -29.50 15.54 7.29
CA ALA A 284 -29.07 15.34 5.91
C ALA A 284 -30.29 15.35 4.99
N TRP A 285 -30.04 15.69 3.70
CA TRP A 285 -31.07 15.78 2.68
C TRP A 285 -30.66 14.98 1.45
N ASP A 286 -31.61 14.21 0.91
CA ASP A 286 -31.39 13.42 -0.30
C ASP A 286 -31.29 14.28 -1.58
N ALA A 287 -31.19 13.63 -2.74
CA ALA A 287 -31.05 14.29 -4.04
C ALA A 287 -32.30 15.12 -4.44
N SER A 288 -33.47 14.82 -3.85
CA SER A 288 -34.71 15.58 -4.06
C SER A 288 -34.90 16.73 -3.08
N GLY A 289 -34.02 16.82 -2.06
CA GLY A 289 -34.11 17.81 -0.98
C GLY A 289 -34.97 17.36 0.20
N GLU A 290 -35.43 16.10 0.21
CA GLU A 290 -36.17 15.53 1.33
C GLU A 290 -35.23 15.14 2.46
N PRO A 291 -35.65 15.37 3.74
CA PRO A 291 -34.81 15.05 4.88
C PRO A 291 -34.67 13.53 5.05
N ILE A 292 -33.46 13.08 5.31
CA ILE A 292 -33.17 11.70 5.67
C ILE A 292 -33.73 11.40 7.07
N ALA A 293 -34.41 10.27 7.20
CA ALA A 293 -35.00 9.81 8.45
C ALA A 293 -33.96 9.63 9.56
N ARG A 294 -34.32 9.98 10.79
CA ARG A 294 -33.42 10.01 11.95
C ARG A 294 -32.85 8.64 12.28
N ASP A 295 -33.68 7.60 12.21
CA ASP A 295 -33.28 6.21 12.46
C ASP A 295 -32.22 5.71 11.47
N VAL A 296 -32.29 6.13 10.20
CA VAL A 296 -31.27 5.82 9.17
C VAL A 296 -29.94 6.47 9.52
N LEU A 297 -29.94 7.75 9.95
CA LEU A 297 -28.72 8.45 10.37
C LEU A 297 -28.11 7.81 11.63
N GLU A 298 -28.93 7.42 12.60
CA GLU A 298 -28.50 6.75 13.81
C GLU A 298 -27.90 5.37 13.49
N ALA A 299 -28.56 4.54 12.70
CA ALA A 299 -28.06 3.25 12.26
C ALA A 299 -26.73 3.39 11.50
N ARG A 300 -26.61 4.42 10.62
CA ARG A 300 -25.37 4.66 9.86
C ARG A 300 -24.20 5.10 10.75
N SER A 301 -24.47 5.74 11.88
CA SER A 301 -23.44 6.16 12.82
C SER A 301 -22.78 5.01 13.60
N GLU A 302 -23.34 3.80 13.54
CA GLU A 302 -22.84 2.65 14.28
C GLU A 302 -21.73 1.89 13.58
N HIS A 303 -21.55 2.12 12.26
CA HIS A 303 -20.48 1.51 11.49
C HIS A 303 -19.72 2.55 10.63
N GLY A 304 -18.47 2.27 10.30
CA GLY A 304 -17.61 3.18 9.56
C GLY A 304 -17.78 3.09 8.04
N PRO A 305 -17.08 2.16 7.34
CA PRO A 305 -17.26 1.96 5.90
C PRO A 305 -18.64 1.42 5.55
N PHE A 306 -19.04 1.61 4.28
CA PHE A 306 -20.22 0.97 3.71
C PHE A 306 -20.15 -0.56 3.83
N SER A 307 -21.26 -1.17 4.21
CA SER A 307 -21.50 -2.62 4.12
C SER A 307 -22.99 -2.85 3.81
N CYS A 308 -23.26 -3.64 2.79
CA CYS A 308 -24.63 -3.91 2.33
C CYS A 308 -25.51 -4.64 3.36
N GLU A 309 -24.89 -5.26 4.36
CA GLU A 309 -25.58 -6.02 5.41
C GLU A 309 -25.93 -5.18 6.66
N ARG A 310 -25.59 -3.88 6.65
CA ARG A 310 -25.84 -2.98 7.78
C ARG A 310 -27.09 -2.13 7.58
N ALA A 311 -27.84 -1.93 8.66
CA ALA A 311 -29.07 -1.13 8.65
C ALA A 311 -28.87 0.33 8.17
N GLY A 312 -27.64 0.83 8.24
CA GLY A 312 -27.27 2.18 7.74
C GLY A 312 -27.03 2.26 6.24
N ALA A 313 -26.95 1.16 5.49
CA ALA A 313 -26.69 1.15 4.05
C ALA A 313 -27.62 2.06 3.21
N PRO A 314 -28.92 2.27 3.56
CA PRO A 314 -29.78 3.19 2.83
C PRO A 314 -29.21 4.62 2.71
N LEU A 315 -28.48 5.10 3.72
CA LEU A 315 -27.84 6.41 3.66
C LEU A 315 -26.72 6.45 2.60
N ASP A 316 -25.94 5.36 2.47
CA ASP A 316 -24.86 5.28 1.48
C ASP A 316 -25.41 5.28 0.05
N PHE A 317 -26.54 4.59 -0.19
CA PHE A 317 -27.25 4.63 -1.48
C PHE A 317 -27.81 6.03 -1.77
N ALA A 318 -28.39 6.70 -0.78
CA ALA A 318 -28.86 8.07 -0.92
C ALA A 318 -27.71 9.05 -1.22
N MET A 319 -26.53 8.88 -0.57
CA MET A 319 -25.33 9.66 -0.88
C MET A 319 -24.84 9.40 -2.32
N GLU A 320 -24.85 8.15 -2.78
CA GLU A 320 -24.46 7.80 -4.15
C GLU A 320 -25.39 8.45 -5.17
N ALA A 321 -26.71 8.45 -4.93
CA ALA A 321 -27.72 9.07 -5.77
C ALA A 321 -27.56 10.61 -5.90
N CYS A 322 -26.94 11.29 -4.90
CA CYS A 322 -26.62 12.72 -4.98
C CYS A 322 -25.48 13.05 -5.98
N GLY A 323 -24.84 12.05 -6.59
CA GLY A 323 -23.86 12.21 -7.66
C GLY A 323 -22.64 13.05 -7.29
N ASP A 324 -22.19 13.91 -8.25
CA ASP A 324 -20.98 14.72 -8.08
C ASP A 324 -21.16 15.91 -7.14
N GLU A 325 -22.39 16.41 -6.98
CA GLU A 325 -22.74 17.50 -6.06
C GLU A 325 -22.60 17.08 -4.59
N GLY A 326 -22.82 15.80 -4.31
CA GLY A 326 -22.84 15.22 -2.98
C GLY A 326 -24.07 15.60 -2.16
N MET A 327 -24.32 14.81 -1.11
CA MET A 327 -25.39 15.00 -0.14
C MET A 327 -25.07 16.16 0.80
N GLU A 328 -26.03 17.04 1.03
CA GLU A 328 -25.90 18.10 2.03
C GLU A 328 -26.14 17.54 3.43
N ILE A 329 -25.28 17.94 4.38
CA ILE A 329 -25.34 17.52 5.77
C ILE A 329 -24.93 18.66 6.70
N ALA A 330 -25.67 18.85 7.77
CA ALA A 330 -25.36 19.79 8.86
C ALA A 330 -25.34 19.04 10.19
N CYS A 331 -24.29 19.24 11.00
CA CYS A 331 -24.11 18.56 12.27
C CYS A 331 -24.29 19.52 13.44
N ASP A 332 -25.05 19.10 14.45
CA ASP A 332 -25.21 19.82 15.72
C ASP A 332 -24.22 19.22 16.74
N VAL A 333 -22.99 19.73 16.74
CA VAL A 333 -21.92 19.27 17.64
C VAL A 333 -21.81 20.22 18.82
N GLY A 334 -22.09 19.72 20.02
CA GLY A 334 -21.95 20.44 21.29
C GLY A 334 -20.93 19.80 22.22
N ASP A 335 -20.73 20.41 23.40
CA ASP A 335 -19.79 19.92 24.43
C ASP A 335 -20.08 18.52 24.93
N GLY A 336 -21.35 18.09 24.88
CA GLY A 336 -21.80 16.74 25.23
C GLY A 336 -21.56 15.67 24.16
N SER A 337 -21.07 16.04 22.96
CA SER A 337 -20.77 15.08 21.90
C SER A 337 -19.58 14.20 22.25
N PRO A 338 -19.50 12.95 21.73
CA PRO A 338 -18.36 12.04 21.95
C PRO A 338 -17.01 12.67 21.53
N GLU A 339 -15.93 12.23 22.16
CA GLU A 339 -14.58 12.76 21.92
C GLU A 339 -14.21 12.74 20.42
N PHE A 340 -14.52 11.66 19.69
CA PHE A 340 -14.21 11.58 18.26
C PHE A 340 -14.97 12.63 17.43
N VAL A 341 -16.21 12.91 17.75
CA VAL A 341 -17.03 13.92 17.05
C VAL A 341 -16.47 15.31 17.30
N ARG A 342 -16.16 15.66 18.57
CA ARG A 342 -15.53 16.92 18.92
C ARG A 342 -14.14 17.10 18.30
N THR A 343 -13.33 16.03 18.29
CA THR A 343 -12.00 16.02 17.67
C THR A 343 -12.08 16.30 16.17
N PHE A 344 -13.01 15.65 15.48
CA PHE A 344 -13.25 15.86 14.05
C PHE A 344 -13.71 17.29 13.77
N SER A 345 -14.69 17.78 14.49
CA SER A 345 -15.26 19.11 14.33
C SER A 345 -14.20 20.20 14.57
N GLY A 346 -13.44 20.10 15.67
CA GLY A 346 -12.37 21.04 15.97
C GLY A 346 -11.20 20.95 14.96
N TRP A 347 -10.96 19.79 14.37
CA TRP A 347 -10.00 19.64 13.28
C TRP A 347 -10.50 20.32 12.00
N LEU A 348 -11.79 20.16 11.62
CA LEU A 348 -12.38 20.85 10.47
C LEU A 348 -12.30 22.37 10.61
N GLU A 349 -12.54 22.89 11.80
CA GLU A 349 -12.46 24.32 12.03
C GLU A 349 -11.03 24.84 11.89
N ARG A 350 -10.04 24.19 12.50
CA ARG A 350 -8.63 24.60 12.44
C ARG A 350 -8.01 24.46 11.05
N GLU A 351 -8.22 23.30 10.40
CA GLU A 351 -7.53 22.96 9.15
C GLU A 351 -8.27 23.39 7.90
N CYS A 352 -9.59 23.54 7.98
CA CYS A 352 -10.44 23.80 6.83
C CYS A 352 -11.24 25.10 6.94
N GLY A 353 -11.27 25.75 8.12
CA GLY A 353 -12.08 26.96 8.38
C GLY A 353 -13.59 26.67 8.36
N VAL A 354 -14.01 25.43 8.62
CA VAL A 354 -15.41 25.00 8.60
C VAL A 354 -15.92 24.94 10.02
N SER A 355 -16.90 25.81 10.35
CA SER A 355 -17.56 25.75 11.64
C SER A 355 -18.27 24.42 11.87
N ALA A 356 -18.32 23.96 13.12
CA ALA A 356 -18.95 22.71 13.52
C ALA A 356 -20.42 22.57 13.06
N SER A 357 -21.14 23.68 12.96
CA SER A 357 -22.56 23.73 12.56
C SER A 357 -22.78 24.12 11.09
N ALA A 358 -21.71 24.47 10.35
CA ALA A 358 -21.86 24.83 8.94
C ALA A 358 -22.24 23.61 8.11
N PRO A 359 -23.19 23.75 7.16
CA PRO A 359 -23.50 22.65 6.24
C PRO A 359 -22.29 22.35 5.37
N VAL A 360 -22.05 21.04 5.16
CA VAL A 360 -21.03 20.52 4.25
C VAL A 360 -21.68 19.57 3.25
N ARG A 361 -20.96 19.23 2.18
CA ARG A 361 -21.40 18.22 1.23
C ARG A 361 -20.48 17.00 1.29
N ILE A 362 -21.10 15.82 1.37
CA ILE A 362 -20.41 14.53 1.45
C ILE A 362 -20.85 13.61 0.32
N ALA A 363 -19.97 12.69 -0.06
CA ALA A 363 -20.26 11.66 -1.05
C ALA A 363 -19.49 10.38 -0.71
N PRO A 364 -19.82 9.25 -1.36
CA PRO A 364 -19.02 8.04 -1.25
C PRO A 364 -17.62 8.21 -1.86
N TYR A 365 -16.60 7.75 -1.17
CA TYR A 365 -15.21 7.74 -1.58
C TYR A 365 -14.60 6.36 -1.40
N ALA A 366 -13.81 5.90 -2.37
CA ALA A 366 -12.93 4.75 -2.19
C ALA A 366 -11.92 5.07 -1.08
N HIS A 367 -11.88 4.24 -0.04
CA HIS A 367 -11.10 4.53 1.17
C HIS A 367 -9.96 3.54 1.38
N ALA A 368 -10.24 2.24 1.45
CA ALA A 368 -9.24 1.23 1.74
C ALA A 368 -9.54 -0.09 1.03
N SER A 369 -8.48 -0.74 0.54
CA SER A 369 -8.56 -2.07 -0.07
C SER A 369 -8.49 -3.15 1.00
N ASN A 370 -9.43 -4.10 1.00
CA ASN A 370 -9.36 -5.30 1.84
C ASN A 370 -8.63 -6.45 1.13
N GLY A 371 -8.52 -6.36 -0.19
CA GLY A 371 -7.80 -7.27 -1.06
C GLY A 371 -6.50 -6.72 -1.62
N GLY A 372 -5.72 -7.59 -2.25
CA GLY A 372 -4.42 -7.27 -2.82
C GLY A 372 -3.59 -8.53 -3.04
N ILE A 373 -2.28 -8.39 -2.89
CA ILE A 373 -1.31 -9.46 -3.03
C ILE A 373 -1.51 -10.47 -1.89
N ALA A 374 -1.68 -11.75 -2.22
CA ALA A 374 -1.74 -12.82 -1.22
C ALA A 374 -0.37 -13.00 -0.57
N ILE A 375 -0.36 -13.11 0.74
CA ILE A 375 0.85 -13.30 1.54
C ILE A 375 0.70 -14.46 2.53
N ASP A 376 1.83 -14.99 2.98
CA ASP A 376 1.89 -15.85 4.17
C ASP A 376 2.11 -15.01 5.45
N GLU A 377 2.27 -15.69 6.59
CA GLU A 377 2.49 -15.06 7.90
C GLU A 377 3.82 -14.27 8.01
N HIS A 378 4.73 -14.44 7.08
CA HIS A 378 6.01 -13.73 6.97
C HIS A 378 6.02 -12.64 5.91
N GLY A 379 4.89 -12.43 5.20
CA GLY A 379 4.77 -11.48 4.09
C GLY A 379 5.32 -11.97 2.76
N SER A 380 5.65 -13.27 2.60
CA SER A 380 6.07 -13.83 1.32
C SER A 380 4.89 -13.93 0.35
N CYS A 381 5.12 -13.53 -0.91
CA CYS A 381 4.11 -13.57 -1.98
C CYS A 381 4.04 -14.91 -2.72
N GLY A 382 4.78 -15.94 -2.27
CA GLY A 382 4.93 -17.19 -2.98
C GLY A 382 5.86 -17.13 -4.21
N VAL A 383 6.54 -16.00 -4.39
CA VAL A 383 7.56 -15.77 -5.42
C VAL A 383 8.91 -15.58 -4.72
N PRO A 384 9.94 -16.36 -5.00
CA PRO A 384 11.24 -16.23 -4.37
C PRO A 384 11.78 -14.79 -4.47
N GLY A 385 12.26 -14.24 -3.36
CA GLY A 385 12.78 -12.88 -3.29
C GLY A 385 11.72 -11.77 -3.32
N LEU A 386 10.42 -12.09 -3.37
CA LEU A 386 9.33 -11.11 -3.38
C LEU A 386 8.46 -11.22 -2.13
N PHE A 387 8.33 -10.11 -1.41
CA PHE A 387 7.53 -9.96 -0.20
C PHE A 387 6.57 -8.79 -0.35
N ALA A 388 5.50 -8.75 0.45
CA ALA A 388 4.59 -7.61 0.50
C ALA A 388 4.05 -7.36 1.91
N ALA A 389 3.65 -6.10 2.18
CA ALA A 389 3.10 -5.71 3.47
C ALA A 389 2.18 -4.48 3.37
N GLY A 390 1.27 -4.34 4.32
CA GLY A 390 0.34 -3.23 4.41
C GLY A 390 -0.83 -3.35 3.43
N GLU A 391 -1.42 -2.24 3.06
CA GLU A 391 -2.68 -2.19 2.29
C GLU A 391 -2.60 -2.79 0.87
N CYS A 392 -1.39 -2.98 0.31
CA CYS A 392 -1.26 -3.70 -0.97
C CYS A 392 -1.49 -5.20 -0.86
N THR A 393 -1.64 -5.75 0.34
CA THR A 393 -1.83 -7.18 0.62
C THR A 393 -3.30 -7.50 0.90
N GLY A 394 -3.66 -8.77 0.72
CA GLY A 394 -5.00 -9.28 0.98
C GLY A 394 -5.00 -10.60 1.77
N GLY A 395 -6.19 -11.01 2.20
CA GLY A 395 -6.40 -12.28 2.90
C GLY A 395 -6.62 -12.17 4.41
N MET A 396 -6.23 -11.07 5.07
CA MET A 396 -6.41 -10.91 6.52
C MET A 396 -7.71 -10.21 6.94
N HIS A 397 -8.41 -9.53 6.02
CA HIS A 397 -9.62 -8.76 6.35
C HIS A 397 -10.91 -9.38 5.83
N GLY A 398 -10.89 -9.92 4.60
CA GLY A 398 -12.09 -10.43 3.94
C GLY A 398 -13.03 -9.33 3.45
N ALA A 399 -14.34 -9.54 3.54
CA ALA A 399 -15.37 -8.69 2.93
C ALA A 399 -15.47 -7.30 3.58
N ASP A 400 -15.42 -7.26 4.91
CA ASP A 400 -15.38 -6.03 5.71
C ASP A 400 -14.15 -6.02 6.63
N ARG A 401 -13.66 -4.84 6.97
CA ARG A 401 -12.49 -4.68 7.84
C ARG A 401 -12.85 -3.87 9.08
N ILE A 402 -12.52 -4.41 10.24
CA ILE A 402 -12.66 -3.74 11.54
C ILE A 402 -11.80 -2.46 11.57
N GLY A 403 -12.33 -1.38 12.13
CA GLY A 403 -11.64 -0.10 12.27
C GLY A 403 -10.30 -0.22 12.98
N GLY A 404 -9.28 0.52 12.53
CA GLY A 404 -7.93 0.50 13.12
C GLY A 404 -7.03 -0.67 12.69
N LEU A 405 -7.57 -1.73 12.07
CA LEU A 405 -6.76 -2.89 11.67
C LEU A 405 -5.88 -2.63 10.43
N ALA A 406 -6.13 -1.61 9.63
CA ALA A 406 -5.23 -1.25 8.53
C ALA A 406 -3.85 -0.82 9.05
N SER A 407 -3.81 -0.05 10.14
CA SER A 407 -2.57 0.36 10.80
C SER A 407 -1.86 -0.83 11.46
N ALA A 408 -2.62 -1.72 12.11
CA ALA A 408 -2.10 -2.95 12.70
C ALA A 408 -1.47 -3.87 11.63
N ASN A 409 -2.17 -4.08 10.49
CA ASN A 409 -1.65 -4.82 9.33
C ASN A 409 -0.30 -4.24 8.85
N ALA A 410 -0.26 -2.92 8.65
CA ALA A 410 0.96 -2.26 8.19
C ALA A 410 2.15 -2.45 9.15
N LEU A 411 1.90 -2.43 10.47
CA LEU A 411 2.92 -2.64 11.49
C LEU A 411 3.38 -4.10 11.55
N VAL A 412 2.44 -5.04 11.67
CA VAL A 412 2.74 -6.47 11.85
C VAL A 412 3.47 -7.03 10.64
N PHE A 413 2.85 -6.92 9.46
CA PHE A 413 3.44 -7.51 8.25
C PHE A 413 4.59 -6.69 7.70
N GLY A 414 4.63 -5.36 7.93
CA GLY A 414 5.80 -4.56 7.60
C GLY A 414 7.06 -5.08 8.30
N ARG A 415 6.98 -5.29 9.61
CA ARG A 415 8.09 -5.85 10.40
C ARG A 415 8.50 -7.24 9.93
N ARG A 416 7.52 -8.14 9.78
CA ARG A 416 7.77 -9.54 9.39
C ARG A 416 8.38 -9.66 7.99
N ALA A 417 7.82 -8.94 7.02
CA ALA A 417 8.34 -8.92 5.66
C ALA A 417 9.78 -8.38 5.59
N GLY A 418 10.10 -7.35 6.37
CA GLY A 418 11.47 -6.81 6.47
C GLY A 418 12.47 -7.84 6.97
N VAL A 419 12.14 -8.52 8.07
CA VAL A 419 12.98 -9.60 8.62
C VAL A 419 13.13 -10.77 7.65
N ALA A 420 12.03 -11.20 7.04
CA ALA A 420 12.03 -12.34 6.09
C ALA A 420 12.82 -12.02 4.83
N ALA A 421 12.65 -10.83 4.26
CA ALA A 421 13.41 -10.37 3.10
C ALA A 421 14.92 -10.31 3.37
N ALA A 422 15.32 -9.80 4.55
CA ALA A 422 16.73 -9.76 4.93
C ALA A 422 17.33 -11.17 5.11
N LYS A 423 16.59 -12.09 5.73
CA LYS A 423 17.01 -13.49 5.87
C LYS A 423 17.16 -14.17 4.50
N PHE A 424 16.18 -13.97 3.61
CA PHE A 424 16.21 -14.52 2.25
C PHE A 424 17.42 -14.01 1.47
N ALA A 425 17.64 -12.70 1.44
CA ALA A 425 18.75 -12.08 0.72
C ALA A 425 20.12 -12.60 1.20
N ARG A 426 20.28 -12.83 2.51
CA ARG A 426 21.52 -13.34 3.11
C ARG A 426 21.72 -14.84 2.96
N GLY A 427 20.65 -15.65 3.02
CA GLY A 427 20.69 -17.10 2.79
C GLY A 427 21.12 -17.46 1.36
N PHE A 428 20.64 -16.70 0.39
CA PHE A 428 21.03 -16.87 -1.01
C PHE A 428 22.54 -16.59 -1.26
N VAL A 429 23.14 -15.67 -0.51
CA VAL A 429 24.59 -15.39 -0.58
C VAL A 429 25.43 -16.60 -0.13
N GLY A 430 24.91 -17.45 0.78
CA GLY A 430 25.59 -18.67 1.23
C GLY A 430 25.68 -19.75 0.17
N GLU A 431 24.64 -19.91 -0.64
CA GLU A 431 24.59 -20.96 -1.70
C GLU A 431 25.42 -20.61 -2.95
N CYS A 432 25.50 -19.32 -3.31
CA CYS A 432 26.35 -18.90 -4.43
C CYS A 432 27.85 -18.91 -4.14
N ALA A 433 28.25 -18.90 -2.86
CA ALA A 433 29.66 -18.94 -2.45
C ALA A 433 30.22 -20.38 -2.33
N GLY A 434 29.35 -21.40 -2.36
CA GLY A 434 29.70 -22.82 -2.27
C GLY A 434 29.42 -23.55 -3.60
N GLY A 435 30.09 -23.15 -4.69
CA GLY A 435 29.94 -23.83 -5.99
C GLY A 435 30.39 -25.28 -5.95
N GLY A 436 29.48 -26.24 -6.06
CA GLY A 436 29.78 -27.64 -6.30
C GLY A 436 28.65 -28.60 -5.89
N ALA A 437 27.87 -29.02 -6.87
CA ALA A 437 27.13 -30.27 -7.01
C ALA A 437 26.20 -30.76 -5.87
N ASN A 438 24.96 -31.02 -6.28
CA ASN A 438 23.91 -31.82 -5.64
C ASN A 438 23.08 -31.18 -4.53
N ALA A 439 22.01 -30.50 -4.91
CA ALA A 439 20.82 -30.35 -4.04
C ALA A 439 19.62 -31.04 -4.73
N ARG A 440 19.30 -32.23 -4.28
CA ARG A 440 17.97 -32.83 -4.44
C ARG A 440 17.03 -32.14 -3.49
N SER A 441 15.87 -31.74 -4.00
CA SER A 441 14.75 -31.19 -3.26
C SER A 441 14.37 -32.07 -2.06
N GLU A 442 14.52 -31.56 -0.86
CA GLU A 442 13.79 -32.02 0.31
C GLU A 442 12.95 -30.86 0.85
N THR A 443 11.67 -30.91 0.56
CA THR A 443 10.64 -30.16 1.26
C THR A 443 10.41 -30.83 2.61
N SER A 444 10.96 -30.30 3.69
CA SER A 444 10.63 -30.74 5.05
C SER A 444 10.65 -29.58 6.03
N GLY A 445 9.46 -29.31 6.62
CA GLY A 445 9.25 -28.97 8.01
C GLY A 445 10.02 -27.79 8.58
N PHE A 446 9.40 -26.61 8.58
CA PHE A 446 9.84 -25.53 9.47
C PHE A 446 9.42 -25.87 10.91
N ALA A 447 10.41 -26.19 11.74
CA ALA A 447 10.24 -26.31 13.18
C ALA A 447 9.99 -24.94 13.81
N SER A 448 9.06 -24.90 14.76
CA SER A 448 8.76 -23.76 15.63
C SER A 448 10.03 -23.21 16.30
N VAL A 449 10.28 -21.92 16.15
CA VAL A 449 11.31 -21.20 16.90
C VAL A 449 10.64 -20.52 18.09
N ASP A 450 10.34 -21.31 19.11
CA ASP A 450 10.30 -20.87 20.51
C ASP A 450 11.68 -21.15 21.11
N THR A 451 12.25 -20.12 21.68
CA THR A 451 13.45 -20.08 22.55
C THR A 451 14.62 -19.29 21.96
N LEU A 452 14.63 -17.99 22.20
CA LEU A 452 15.84 -17.17 22.46
C LEU A 452 15.41 -15.86 23.13
N ALA A 453 14.97 -15.95 24.36
CA ALA A 453 14.93 -14.83 25.30
C ALA A 453 15.67 -15.25 26.57
N SER A 454 16.99 -15.10 26.56
CA SER A 454 17.77 -14.94 27.81
C SER A 454 19.24 -14.62 27.46
N GLY A 455 19.71 -13.49 27.95
CA GLY A 455 21.11 -13.23 28.15
C GLY A 455 21.76 -12.15 27.30
N CYS A 456 21.55 -10.88 27.62
CA CYS A 456 22.59 -9.87 27.61
C CYS A 456 22.15 -8.72 28.53
N GLY A 457 22.63 -8.76 29.78
CA GLY A 457 22.60 -7.62 30.67
C GLY A 457 23.59 -6.57 30.17
N LEU A 458 23.13 -5.37 29.93
CA LEU A 458 23.98 -4.19 29.82
C LEU A 458 23.48 -3.14 30.79
N ASP A 459 24.39 -2.78 31.67
CA ASP A 459 24.31 -1.81 32.73
C ASP A 459 23.91 -0.42 32.21
N VAL A 460 22.90 0.19 32.82
CA VAL A 460 22.43 1.53 32.47
C VAL A 460 23.09 2.53 33.39
N GLY A 461 24.17 3.12 32.91
CA GLY A 461 24.79 4.28 33.55
C GLY A 461 23.93 5.53 33.38
N SER A 462 23.52 6.11 34.48
CA SER A 462 22.77 7.36 34.60
C SER A 462 23.55 8.55 34.04
N CYS A 463 22.96 9.31 33.09
CA CYS A 463 23.33 10.72 32.82
C CYS A 463 22.15 11.62 33.10
N ARG A 464 22.45 12.62 33.92
CA ARG A 464 21.53 13.65 34.42
C ARG A 464 21.24 14.72 33.38
N ASP A 465 20.03 15.27 33.51
CA ASP A 465 19.52 16.46 32.84
C ASP A 465 20.44 17.68 32.93
N SER A 466 20.56 18.44 31.85
CA SER A 466 20.63 19.90 31.88
C SER A 466 20.41 20.51 30.47
N ASP A 467 19.54 21.53 30.47
CA ASP A 467 19.44 22.66 29.57
C ASP A 467 18.61 22.51 28.28
N ALA A 468 17.35 22.96 28.45
CA ALA A 468 16.46 23.42 27.40
C ALA A 468 16.76 24.90 27.11
N GLU A 469 17.16 25.25 25.87
CA GLU A 469 16.90 26.58 25.30
C GLU A 469 16.81 26.54 23.78
N GLY A 470 15.82 27.23 23.29
CA GLY A 470 15.21 27.40 22.01
C GLY A 470 16.05 27.39 20.73
N ILE A 471 15.53 26.76 19.70
CA ILE A 471 15.95 26.98 18.33
C ILE A 471 14.73 27.17 17.44
N ALA A 472 14.70 28.37 16.84
CA ALA A 472 13.72 28.81 15.86
C ALA A 472 13.81 28.02 14.55
N THR A 473 12.65 27.68 13.99
CA THR A 473 12.49 27.03 12.69
C THR A 473 12.96 27.95 11.55
N LYS A 474 14.00 27.54 10.84
CA LYS A 474 14.23 27.92 9.44
C LYS A 474 14.41 26.65 8.64
N SER A 475 13.52 26.46 7.67
CA SER A 475 13.61 25.43 6.64
C SER A 475 14.83 25.71 5.74
N ASP A 476 15.87 24.92 5.85
CA ASP A 476 17.01 24.96 4.94
C ASP A 476 17.16 23.57 4.31
N SER A 477 16.84 23.51 3.02
CA SER A 477 17.02 22.36 2.16
C SER A 477 18.50 22.16 1.88
N ARG A 478 19.20 21.35 2.67
CA ARG A 478 20.54 20.86 2.33
C ARG A 478 20.62 19.35 2.47
N ASN A 479 20.92 18.73 1.35
CA ASN A 479 21.35 17.33 1.24
C ASN A 479 22.45 17.03 2.27
N GLY A 480 22.08 16.44 3.39
CA GLY A 480 23.02 15.90 4.37
C GLY A 480 23.63 14.60 3.83
N ARG A 481 24.80 14.69 3.20
CA ARG A 481 25.65 13.53 2.96
C ARG A 481 26.16 13.04 4.32
N CYS A 482 25.64 11.92 4.79
CA CYS A 482 26.29 11.17 5.85
C CYS A 482 27.63 10.60 5.30
N ALA A 483 28.74 11.19 5.72
CA ALA A 483 30.07 10.69 5.43
C ALA A 483 30.37 9.47 6.29
N GLY A 484 30.19 8.29 5.73
CA GLY A 484 30.50 7.00 6.36
C GLY A 484 30.51 5.91 5.28
N GLY A 485 31.33 6.09 4.23
CA GLY A 485 31.41 5.14 3.12
C GLY A 485 32.16 3.86 3.50
N SER A 486 31.53 2.91 4.15
CA SER A 486 31.93 1.52 4.03
C SER A 486 31.40 1.03 2.69
N ARG A 487 32.31 0.66 1.77
CA ARG A 487 31.95 0.04 0.49
C ARG A 487 31.42 -1.36 0.77
N PHE A 488 30.11 -1.46 1.03
CA PHE A 488 29.40 -2.73 0.95
C PHE A 488 29.29 -3.11 -0.52
N ARG A 489 30.12 -4.06 -0.97
CA ARG A 489 29.87 -4.76 -2.22
C ARG A 489 28.78 -5.78 -1.97
N SER A 490 27.54 -5.47 -2.34
CA SER A 490 26.49 -6.48 -2.49
C SER A 490 26.95 -7.46 -3.59
N ARG A 491 26.82 -8.75 -3.34
CA ARG A 491 27.24 -9.83 -4.26
C ARG A 491 26.13 -10.20 -5.26
N CYS A 492 25.08 -9.39 -5.38
CA CYS A 492 24.11 -9.56 -6.46
C CYS A 492 24.74 -9.06 -7.77
N GLY A 493 24.71 -9.87 -8.81
CA GLY A 493 25.17 -9.51 -10.15
C GLY A 493 24.44 -8.26 -10.69
N SER A 494 25.00 -7.63 -11.72
CA SER A 494 24.35 -6.48 -12.37
C SER A 494 23.05 -6.91 -13.04
N VAL A 495 22.02 -6.07 -12.92
CA VAL A 495 20.72 -6.24 -13.58
C VAL A 495 20.58 -5.15 -14.63
N SER A 496 20.08 -5.49 -15.80
CA SER A 496 19.69 -4.53 -16.82
C SER A 496 18.23 -4.67 -17.22
N PHE A 497 17.63 -3.57 -17.62
CA PHE A 497 16.26 -3.52 -18.13
C PHE A 497 16.27 -2.98 -19.56
N GLU A 498 15.38 -3.52 -20.40
CA GLU A 498 15.08 -2.98 -21.71
C GLU A 498 13.76 -2.21 -21.61
N VAL A 499 13.77 -0.92 -21.92
CA VAL A 499 12.59 -0.06 -21.89
C VAL A 499 12.26 0.40 -23.30
N GLU A 500 11.07 0.11 -23.77
CA GLU A 500 10.58 0.56 -25.07
C GLU A 500 10.37 2.09 -25.07
N GLU A 501 10.94 2.82 -26.03
CA GLU A 501 10.81 4.29 -26.18
C GLU A 501 9.41 4.74 -26.61
N ARG A 502 8.42 3.88 -26.56
CA ARG A 502 7.07 4.20 -26.99
C ARG A 502 6.28 4.88 -25.87
N ALA A 503 6.02 6.16 -26.03
CA ALA A 503 5.18 6.94 -25.14
C ALA A 503 3.75 7.07 -25.69
N TYR A 504 2.75 6.98 -24.81
CA TYR A 504 1.37 7.34 -25.11
C TYR A 504 1.09 8.78 -24.64
N PRO A 505 0.98 9.76 -25.55
CA PRO A 505 0.89 11.18 -25.16
C PRO A 505 -0.33 11.52 -24.29
N ALA A 506 -1.41 10.74 -24.40
CA ALA A 506 -2.66 10.96 -23.66
C ALA A 506 -2.78 10.16 -22.36
N SER A 507 -1.67 9.69 -21.75
CA SER A 507 -1.69 8.90 -20.51
C SER A 507 -2.50 9.54 -19.37
N GLY A 508 -2.45 10.87 -19.23
CA GLY A 508 -3.26 11.60 -18.26
C GLY A 508 -4.76 11.60 -18.56
N ALA A 509 -5.15 11.62 -19.84
CA ALA A 509 -6.56 11.51 -20.24
C ALA A 509 -7.07 10.09 -20.00
N ALA A 510 -6.29 9.07 -20.35
CA ALA A 510 -6.62 7.67 -20.09
C ALA A 510 -6.81 7.39 -18.59
N LEU A 511 -5.99 7.98 -17.72
CA LEU A 511 -6.18 7.86 -16.26
C LEU A 511 -7.48 8.52 -15.79
N ARG A 512 -7.85 9.68 -16.34
CA ARG A 512 -9.14 10.32 -15.98
C ARG A 512 -10.33 9.45 -16.41
N GLU A 513 -10.29 8.91 -17.63
CA GLU A 513 -11.32 8.02 -18.16
C GLU A 513 -11.42 6.72 -17.34
N LEU A 514 -10.29 6.12 -16.98
CA LEU A 514 -10.25 4.95 -16.09
C LEU A 514 -10.93 5.27 -14.74
N ARG A 515 -10.57 6.39 -14.12
CA ARG A 515 -11.13 6.81 -12.82
C ARG A 515 -12.63 7.08 -12.89
N GLU A 516 -13.09 7.66 -13.97
CA GLU A 516 -14.54 7.86 -14.22
C GLU A 516 -15.24 6.50 -14.33
N THR A 517 -14.74 5.60 -15.18
CA THR A 517 -15.26 4.24 -15.35
C THR A 517 -15.36 3.48 -14.03
N MET A 518 -14.29 3.47 -13.24
CA MET A 518 -14.27 2.79 -11.94
C MET A 518 -15.24 3.43 -10.95
N SER A 519 -15.37 4.76 -10.94
CA SER A 519 -16.30 5.44 -10.04
C SER A 519 -17.77 5.25 -10.45
N THR A 520 -18.05 5.16 -11.73
CA THR A 520 -19.43 4.99 -12.24
C THR A 520 -19.96 3.57 -12.02
N HIS A 521 -19.12 2.55 -12.22
CA HIS A 521 -19.58 1.16 -12.29
C HIS A 521 -19.10 0.28 -11.13
N CYS A 522 -18.12 0.72 -10.35
CA CYS A 522 -17.41 -0.12 -9.40
C CYS A 522 -17.40 0.45 -7.95
N MET A 523 -18.21 1.49 -7.67
CA MET A 523 -18.24 2.11 -6.32
C MET A 523 -19.12 1.28 -5.37
N ILE A 524 -20.31 1.72 -5.03
CA ILE A 524 -21.24 1.03 -4.10
C ILE A 524 -22.15 0.09 -4.87
N SER A 525 -23.06 0.65 -5.66
CA SER A 525 -24.07 -0.12 -6.42
C SER A 525 -23.46 -0.69 -7.69
N ARG A 526 -23.40 -2.01 -7.77
CA ARG A 526 -22.80 -2.74 -8.90
C ARG A 526 -23.82 -3.69 -9.49
N ASP A 527 -23.86 -3.79 -10.79
CA ASP A 527 -24.63 -4.79 -11.52
C ASP A 527 -23.80 -5.42 -12.65
N ALA A 528 -24.28 -6.51 -13.22
CA ALA A 528 -23.55 -7.24 -14.26
C ALA A 528 -23.29 -6.40 -15.50
N ASP A 529 -24.21 -5.54 -15.90
CA ASP A 529 -24.10 -4.77 -17.12
C ASP A 529 -23.16 -3.58 -16.95
N GLY A 530 -23.22 -2.87 -15.82
CA GLY A 530 -22.24 -1.84 -15.45
C GLY A 530 -20.83 -2.38 -15.32
N LEU A 531 -20.65 -3.55 -14.66
CA LEU A 531 -19.34 -4.19 -14.56
C LEU A 531 -18.80 -4.67 -15.91
N LYS A 532 -19.65 -5.17 -16.83
CA LYS A 532 -19.25 -5.48 -18.21
C LYS A 532 -18.88 -4.22 -18.98
N ALA A 533 -19.64 -3.13 -18.82
CA ALA A 533 -19.32 -1.84 -19.42
C ALA A 533 -17.95 -1.34 -18.95
N ALA A 534 -17.65 -1.45 -17.64
CA ALA A 534 -16.34 -1.14 -17.10
C ALA A 534 -15.23 -2.01 -17.71
N ALA A 535 -15.43 -3.33 -17.78
CA ALA A 535 -14.46 -4.24 -18.40
C ALA A 535 -14.18 -3.88 -19.86
N ASN A 536 -15.21 -3.58 -20.65
CA ASN A 536 -15.08 -3.18 -22.05
C ASN A 536 -14.35 -1.83 -22.19
N ALA A 537 -14.67 -0.85 -21.35
CA ALA A 537 -13.99 0.45 -21.35
C ALA A 537 -12.49 0.32 -20.98
N ILE A 538 -12.17 -0.53 -19.99
CA ILE A 538 -10.78 -0.81 -19.62
C ILE A 538 -10.05 -1.51 -20.78
N SER A 539 -10.66 -2.49 -21.44
CA SER A 539 -10.07 -3.17 -22.59
C SER A 539 -9.81 -2.20 -23.75
N ALA A 540 -10.76 -1.32 -24.06
CA ALA A 540 -10.57 -0.28 -25.08
C ALA A 540 -9.45 0.72 -24.71
N LEU A 541 -9.29 1.04 -23.42
CA LEU A 541 -8.17 1.83 -22.93
C LEU A 541 -6.84 1.08 -23.09
N GLN A 542 -6.80 -0.22 -22.79
CA GLN A 542 -5.61 -1.05 -22.97
C GLN A 542 -5.17 -1.11 -24.44
N GLU A 543 -6.10 -1.27 -25.38
CA GLU A 543 -5.82 -1.24 -26.81
C GLU A 543 -5.28 0.13 -27.26
N ARG A 544 -5.89 1.25 -26.82
CA ARG A 544 -5.44 2.62 -27.17
C ARG A 544 -4.07 2.97 -26.59
N VAL A 545 -3.80 2.57 -25.36
CA VAL A 545 -2.49 2.77 -24.71
C VAL A 545 -1.44 1.87 -25.34
N GLY A 546 -1.88 0.89 -26.08
CA GLY A 546 -1.10 -0.11 -26.78
C GLY A 546 -0.76 -1.29 -25.88
N GLU A 547 -0.96 -2.49 -26.41
CA GLU A 547 -0.24 -3.66 -25.96
C GLU A 547 1.24 -3.43 -26.30
N ALA A 548 2.01 -2.80 -25.41
CA ALA A 548 3.43 -2.98 -25.55
C ALA A 548 3.70 -4.44 -25.30
N ALA A 549 4.34 -5.07 -26.25
CA ALA A 549 5.04 -6.32 -26.05
C ALA A 549 6.21 -6.02 -25.09
N TYR A 550 5.89 -5.65 -23.85
CA TYR A 550 6.84 -5.42 -22.79
C TYR A 550 7.10 -6.77 -22.14
N ALA A 551 8.20 -7.38 -22.52
CA ALA A 551 8.85 -8.39 -21.72
C ALA A 551 10.08 -7.71 -21.14
N PRO A 552 10.12 -7.38 -19.81
CA PRO A 552 11.38 -6.98 -19.21
C PRO A 552 12.36 -8.13 -19.40
N VAL A 553 13.40 -7.87 -20.15
CA VAL A 553 14.49 -8.82 -20.28
C VAL A 553 15.54 -8.38 -19.29
N ALA A 554 15.55 -9.04 -18.14
CA ALA A 554 16.67 -8.93 -17.22
C ALA A 554 17.79 -9.80 -17.77
N SER A 555 18.96 -9.23 -18.05
CA SER A 555 20.19 -9.97 -18.26
C SER A 555 21.04 -9.88 -17.00
N PHE A 556 21.52 -11.03 -16.52
CA PHE A 556 22.41 -11.14 -15.38
C PHE A 556 23.80 -11.40 -15.89
N GLY A 557 24.75 -10.47 -15.62
CA GLY A 557 26.16 -10.67 -15.92
C GLY A 557 26.79 -11.59 -14.88
N SER A 558 27.39 -12.71 -15.28
CA SER A 558 28.33 -13.46 -14.44
C SER A 558 29.60 -12.65 -14.28
N GLU A 559 30.09 -12.48 -13.04
CA GLU A 559 31.37 -11.83 -12.74
C GLU A 559 32.54 -12.64 -13.34
N SER A 560 32.91 -12.40 -14.61
CA SER A 560 34.16 -12.94 -15.15
C SER A 560 34.61 -12.34 -16.49
N GLU A 561 34.47 -11.01 -16.68
CA GLU A 561 35.34 -10.35 -17.69
C GLU A 561 35.73 -8.96 -17.20
N PRO A 562 37.03 -8.63 -17.23
CA PRO A 562 37.48 -7.28 -16.84
C PRO A 562 37.06 -6.27 -17.89
N ALA A 563 36.49 -5.15 -17.44
CA ALA A 563 35.95 -4.04 -18.22
C ALA A 563 37.02 -3.21 -18.97
N SER A 564 37.99 -3.85 -19.62
CA SER A 564 39.11 -3.14 -20.30
C SER A 564 39.02 -3.07 -21.83
N GLU A 565 37.99 -3.65 -22.47
CA GLU A 565 37.90 -3.62 -23.94
C GLU A 565 36.68 -2.94 -24.56
N LEU A 566 35.81 -2.31 -23.77
CA LEU A 566 34.59 -1.62 -24.28
C LEU A 566 34.66 -0.08 -24.26
N MET A 567 35.84 0.50 -24.07
CA MET A 567 36.07 1.97 -24.04
C MET A 567 36.49 2.58 -25.38
N SER A 568 35.96 2.12 -26.51
CA SER A 568 36.29 2.77 -27.81
C SER A 568 35.14 2.97 -28.78
N ALA A 569 33.91 3.06 -28.30
CA ALA A 569 32.75 3.44 -29.13
C ALA A 569 31.93 4.59 -28.53
N SER A 570 32.56 5.59 -27.92
CA SER A 570 31.95 6.82 -27.46
C SER A 570 32.17 7.96 -28.45
N GLY A 571 31.42 7.98 -29.52
CA GLY A 571 31.44 8.99 -30.57
C GLY A 571 30.07 9.50 -31.00
N LEU A 572 29.05 9.42 -30.10
CA LEU A 572 27.77 10.09 -30.35
C LEU A 572 27.59 11.20 -29.31
N ALA A 573 27.68 12.43 -29.78
CA ALA A 573 27.35 13.62 -29.01
C ALA A 573 25.93 13.53 -28.48
N PRO A 574 25.60 13.99 -27.25
CA PRO A 574 24.25 13.97 -26.74
C PRO A 574 23.39 14.90 -27.60
N SER A 575 22.46 14.31 -28.37
CA SER A 575 21.40 15.06 -29.04
C SER A 575 20.49 15.66 -27.96
N SER A 576 20.23 16.94 -28.11
CA SER A 576 19.42 17.78 -27.23
C SER A 576 18.03 17.21 -27.03
N SER A 577 17.67 16.95 -25.74
CA SER A 577 16.36 16.66 -25.14
C SER A 577 15.96 15.18 -24.91
N PRO A 578 16.68 14.42 -24.07
CA PRO A 578 16.18 13.11 -23.63
C PRO A 578 15.18 13.18 -22.46
N CYS A 579 14.94 14.39 -21.91
CA CYS A 579 14.24 14.50 -20.61
C CYS A 579 12.69 14.44 -20.69
N SER A 580 12.08 14.82 -21.83
CA SER A 580 10.61 14.78 -22.00
C SER A 580 10.10 13.38 -22.34
N ASP A 581 10.89 12.57 -23.03
CA ASP A 581 10.48 11.24 -23.46
C ASP A 581 10.45 10.24 -22.30
N ALA A 582 11.43 10.27 -21.40
CA ALA A 582 11.46 9.37 -20.23
C ALA A 582 10.25 9.52 -19.30
N ALA A 583 9.79 10.75 -19.07
CA ALA A 583 8.61 11.00 -18.24
C ALA A 583 7.31 10.51 -18.91
N SER A 584 7.20 10.67 -20.23
CA SER A 584 6.06 10.18 -21.01
C SER A 584 6.05 8.66 -21.09
N ILE A 585 7.20 8.03 -21.24
CA ILE A 585 7.36 6.57 -21.20
C ILE A 585 6.96 6.04 -19.82
N ALA A 586 7.47 6.62 -18.72
CA ALA A 586 7.11 6.24 -17.36
C ALA A 586 5.60 6.41 -17.08
N ALA A 587 4.98 7.48 -17.59
CA ALA A 587 3.53 7.69 -17.49
C ALA A 587 2.74 6.61 -18.25
N THR A 588 3.25 6.16 -19.39
CA THR A 588 2.67 5.07 -20.17
C THR A 588 2.78 3.74 -19.44
N MET A 589 3.94 3.42 -18.88
CA MET A 589 4.13 2.22 -18.06
C MET A 589 3.18 2.21 -16.86
N ARG A 590 3.05 3.34 -16.17
CA ARG A 590 2.13 3.49 -15.03
C ARG A 590 0.68 3.24 -15.42
N ILE A 591 0.17 3.88 -16.47
CA ILE A 591 -1.24 3.70 -16.86
C ILE A 591 -1.52 2.26 -17.29
N ARG A 592 -0.58 1.57 -17.93
CA ARG A 592 -0.72 0.14 -18.25
C ARG A 592 -0.88 -0.71 -17.00
N LEU A 593 -0.02 -0.51 -15.99
CA LEU A 593 -0.12 -1.22 -14.70
C LEU A 593 -1.45 -0.92 -13.98
N GLN A 594 -1.92 0.33 -14.04
CA GLN A 594 -3.20 0.72 -13.47
C GLN A 594 -4.37 0.04 -14.19
N LEU A 595 -4.33 -0.06 -15.51
CA LEU A 595 -5.33 -0.76 -16.31
C LEU A 595 -5.35 -2.27 -16.01
N GLU A 596 -4.19 -2.89 -15.81
CA GLU A 596 -4.11 -4.30 -15.41
C GLU A 596 -4.70 -4.55 -14.02
N THR A 597 -4.37 -3.69 -13.04
CA THR A 597 -4.96 -3.79 -11.70
C THR A 597 -6.46 -3.56 -11.74
N ALA A 598 -6.94 -2.58 -12.51
CA ALA A 598 -8.36 -2.31 -12.67
C ALA A 598 -9.09 -3.49 -13.34
N SER A 599 -8.51 -4.07 -14.40
CA SER A 599 -9.04 -5.25 -15.08
C SER A 599 -9.18 -6.43 -14.12
N ALA A 600 -8.16 -6.71 -13.31
CA ALA A 600 -8.20 -7.76 -12.28
C ALA A 600 -9.27 -7.48 -11.22
N THR A 601 -9.42 -6.21 -10.81
CA THR A 601 -10.44 -5.79 -9.83
C THR A 601 -11.85 -5.97 -10.38
N VAL A 602 -12.12 -5.52 -11.60
CA VAL A 602 -13.44 -5.69 -12.25
C VAL A 602 -13.75 -7.17 -12.50
N ALA A 603 -12.75 -7.96 -12.90
CA ALA A 603 -12.91 -9.40 -13.06
C ALA A 603 -13.31 -10.10 -11.74
N ALA A 604 -12.70 -9.71 -10.60
CA ALA A 604 -13.08 -10.21 -9.28
C ALA A 604 -14.51 -9.80 -8.90
N MET A 605 -14.92 -8.54 -9.20
CA MET A 605 -16.29 -8.06 -8.98
C MET A 605 -17.33 -8.81 -9.83
N LEU A 606 -17.00 -9.13 -11.08
CA LEU A 606 -17.87 -9.92 -11.98
C LEU A 606 -17.99 -11.38 -11.53
N ALA A 607 -16.91 -11.95 -11.01
CA ALA A 607 -16.87 -13.32 -10.54
C ALA A 607 -17.74 -13.54 -9.28
N ARG A 608 -17.83 -12.55 -8.40
CA ARG A 608 -18.70 -12.58 -7.22
C ARG A 608 -20.09 -12.07 -7.58
N LYS A 609 -21.05 -13.00 -7.59
CA LYS A 609 -22.44 -12.69 -7.96
C LYS A 609 -23.31 -12.31 -6.76
N GLU A 610 -22.92 -12.75 -5.57
CA GLU A 610 -23.63 -12.48 -4.32
C GLU A 610 -23.14 -11.17 -3.69
N SER A 611 -24.06 -10.43 -3.08
CA SER A 611 -23.73 -9.31 -2.21
C SER A 611 -23.07 -9.82 -0.93
N CYS A 612 -21.99 -9.16 -0.50
CA CYS A 612 -21.25 -9.56 0.69
C CYS A 612 -20.42 -8.38 1.21
N GLY A 613 -20.73 -7.87 2.40
CA GLY A 613 -19.99 -6.77 3.02
C GLY A 613 -19.90 -5.53 2.13
N SER A 614 -18.66 -5.10 1.81
CA SER A 614 -18.40 -3.95 0.93
C SER A 614 -18.65 -4.22 -0.56
N HIS A 615 -18.97 -5.44 -0.95
CA HIS A 615 -19.34 -5.79 -2.32
C HIS A 615 -20.86 -5.94 -2.43
N TYR A 616 -21.54 -4.94 -2.98
CA TYR A 616 -22.97 -4.96 -3.19
C TYR A 616 -23.33 -5.15 -4.67
N ARG A 617 -24.20 -6.11 -4.97
CA ARG A 617 -24.75 -6.41 -6.29
C ARG A 617 -26.25 -6.07 -6.28
N SER A 618 -26.63 -5.02 -6.99
CA SER A 618 -28.04 -4.61 -7.12
C SER A 618 -28.87 -5.60 -7.92
N ASP A 619 -28.22 -6.44 -8.74
CA ASP A 619 -28.80 -7.51 -9.56
C ASP A 619 -28.64 -8.90 -8.93
N ALA A 620 -28.17 -9.01 -7.70
CA ALA A 620 -28.11 -10.30 -6.98
C ALA A 620 -29.53 -10.84 -6.73
N VAL A 621 -29.72 -12.12 -6.97
CA VAL A 621 -30.96 -12.80 -6.58
C VAL A 621 -30.96 -12.86 -5.04
N GLN A 622 -31.98 -12.22 -4.43
CA GLN A 622 -32.19 -12.21 -2.98
C GLN A 622 -32.55 -13.61 -2.47
#